data_cbffe670b923bfa6ab6b5ac9a44e44a8
#
_entry.id   cbffe670b923bfa6ab6b5ac9a44e44a8
#
_cell.length_a   1.000
_cell.length_b   1.000
_cell.length_c   1.000
_cell.angle_alpha   90.00
_cell.angle_beta   90.00
_cell.angle_gamma   90.00
#
_symmetry.space_group_name_H-M   'P 1'
#
loop_
_entity.id
_entity.type
_entity.pdbx_description
1 polymer ?
#
loop_
_entity_poly.entity_id
_entity_poly.type
_entity_poly.pdbx_seq_one_letter_code
_entity_poly.pdbx_strand_id
1 'polypeptide(L)'
;MATKPLSIAICGYGTAAQAAALLLRAQGHSISIFERSTVLAPAGAGFLLQPTGLAVLRALGLAGQALEYGARIDCLHGQNVQGRQVMNIRYADLGANLHGLGMQRGALFEILKNAYPDVAAIKTGVEIVHVDATRGTLTDNADNTHGPYDLVLVADGAHSRLRGQFPHLVKRDQLYPWGALWCSVEDRIGFSRGVLEQRYRGSAEMLGILPVGRLPADPANTKRVTLYWSVPRESFALFEQQPIEHWRDKVCALLPGANEFVAQITAPAQLARGTYRDVVMRRAREGRVLFIGDASHAMSPQLGQGANMALLDAWTLAACLRNEASVDIALTKYSALRKSHVGIYQLISRWLTPMFQSHSRAGAWLRDTTFYPVSRLPIARTSMLRTLSGLQQGYFGVYDGIDVGMQRT
;
A
#
# COMPACT_ATOMS: atom_id res chain seq x y z
N MET A 1 26.11 -3.31 19.30
CA MET A 1 25.77 -2.09 20.06
C MET A 1 24.80 -1.29 19.19
N ALA A 2 23.72 -0.76 19.75
CA ALA A 2 22.76 0.07 19.01
C ALA A 2 23.43 1.38 18.52
N THR A 3 22.93 1.94 17.43
CA THR A 3 23.36 3.29 17.00
C THR A 3 23.08 4.31 18.10
N LYS A 4 23.93 5.32 18.24
CA LYS A 4 23.67 6.46 19.14
C LYS A 4 22.36 7.16 18.71
N PRO A 5 21.69 7.89 19.63
CA PRO A 5 20.55 8.74 19.25
C PRO A 5 20.90 9.64 18.07
N LEU A 6 20.05 9.61 17.05
CA LEU A 6 20.22 10.34 15.79
C LEU A 6 19.22 11.49 15.71
N SER A 7 19.59 12.55 15.00
CA SER A 7 18.67 13.57 14.49
C SER A 7 18.19 13.15 13.11
N ILE A 8 16.88 12.91 12.95
CA ILE A 8 16.29 12.36 11.73
C ILE A 8 15.21 13.31 11.19
N ALA A 9 15.34 13.70 9.93
CA ALA A 9 14.27 14.39 9.22
C ALA A 9 13.42 13.41 8.42
N ILE A 10 12.10 13.63 8.36
CA ILE A 10 11.16 12.87 7.55
C ILE A 10 10.40 13.84 6.64
N CYS A 11 10.52 13.68 5.32
CA CYS A 11 9.81 14.47 4.30
C CYS A 11 8.55 13.72 3.86
N GLY A 12 7.38 14.24 4.23
CA GLY A 12 6.06 13.63 4.04
C GLY A 12 5.52 13.01 5.33
N TYR A 13 4.18 12.80 5.39
CA TYR A 13 3.49 12.23 6.56
C TYR A 13 2.51 11.10 6.17
N GLY A 14 2.84 10.32 5.14
CA GLY A 14 2.11 9.11 4.75
C GLY A 14 2.42 7.90 5.65
N THR A 15 1.87 6.73 5.31
CA THR A 15 1.98 5.49 6.10
C THR A 15 3.44 5.12 6.46
N ALA A 16 4.37 5.21 5.50
CA ALA A 16 5.79 4.93 5.75
C ALA A 16 6.40 5.91 6.76
N ALA A 17 6.12 7.20 6.59
CA ALA A 17 6.60 8.27 7.46
C ALA A 17 6.07 8.14 8.89
N GLN A 18 4.76 7.93 9.04
CA GLN A 18 4.10 7.76 10.34
C GLN A 18 4.67 6.55 11.10
N ALA A 19 4.76 5.40 10.43
CA ALA A 19 5.31 4.19 11.06
C ALA A 19 6.80 4.35 11.41
N ALA A 20 7.60 4.98 10.53
CA ALA A 20 9.01 5.27 10.81
C ALA A 20 9.17 6.23 11.98
N ALA A 21 8.38 7.31 12.03
CA ALA A 21 8.41 8.27 13.13
C ALA A 21 8.13 7.59 14.49
N LEU A 22 7.10 6.74 14.56
CA LEU A 22 6.75 5.99 15.78
C LEU A 22 7.87 5.07 16.22
N LEU A 23 8.37 4.22 15.31
CA LEU A 23 9.39 3.22 15.60
C LEU A 23 10.74 3.84 16.00
N LEU A 24 11.16 4.88 15.27
CA LEU A 24 12.45 5.52 15.51
C LEU A 24 12.43 6.41 16.74
N ARG A 25 11.32 7.11 17.00
CA ARG A 25 11.16 7.86 18.26
C ARG A 25 11.17 6.94 19.47
N ALA A 26 10.54 5.77 19.39
CA ALA A 26 10.59 4.76 20.47
C ALA A 26 12.01 4.23 20.76
N GLN A 27 12.95 4.40 19.82
CA GLN A 27 14.37 4.07 19.99
C GLN A 27 15.20 5.25 20.51
N GLY A 28 14.57 6.38 20.83
CA GLY A 28 15.25 7.56 21.39
C GLY A 28 15.86 8.51 20.35
N HIS A 29 15.54 8.33 19.06
CA HIS A 29 15.97 9.27 18.03
C HIS A 29 15.13 10.56 18.08
N SER A 30 15.75 11.70 17.72
CA SER A 30 15.06 12.98 17.54
C SER A 30 14.47 13.06 16.15
N ILE A 31 13.16 13.30 16.05
CA ILE A 31 12.42 13.25 14.76
C ILE A 31 11.87 14.63 14.44
N SER A 32 12.21 15.14 13.24
CA SER A 32 11.60 16.33 12.64
C SER A 32 10.79 15.92 11.40
N ILE A 33 9.49 16.24 11.37
CA ILE A 33 8.59 15.85 10.27
C ILE A 33 8.14 17.09 9.51
N PHE A 34 8.23 17.03 8.18
CA PHE A 34 7.84 18.08 7.25
C PHE A 34 6.75 17.57 6.31
N GLU A 35 5.57 18.15 6.37
CA GLU A 35 4.43 17.79 5.52
C GLU A 35 3.94 19.00 4.74
N ARG A 36 3.84 18.87 3.42
CA ARG A 36 3.41 19.96 2.53
C ARG A 36 1.96 20.38 2.71
N SER A 37 1.09 19.45 3.12
CA SER A 37 -0.31 19.76 3.43
C SER A 37 -0.39 20.61 4.68
N THR A 38 -1.25 21.63 4.66
CA THR A 38 -1.55 22.45 5.85
C THR A 38 -2.42 21.70 6.86
N VAL A 39 -3.16 20.69 6.39
CA VAL A 39 -4.02 19.84 7.22
C VAL A 39 -3.57 18.38 7.10
N LEU A 40 -3.38 17.75 8.24
CA LEU A 40 -3.09 16.32 8.32
C LEU A 40 -4.38 15.53 8.11
N ALA A 41 -4.71 15.28 6.86
CA ALA A 41 -5.90 14.55 6.46
C ALA A 41 -5.56 13.29 5.66
N PRO A 42 -6.31 12.21 5.85
CA PRO A 42 -6.11 11.00 5.09
C PRO A 42 -6.54 11.19 3.63
N ALA A 43 -5.76 10.63 2.71
CA ALA A 43 -6.10 10.56 1.30
C ALA A 43 -6.12 9.11 0.83
N GLY A 44 -7.11 8.77 0.01
CA GLY A 44 -7.15 7.50 -0.70
C GLY A 44 -8.26 6.54 -0.27
N ALA A 45 -8.32 5.42 -1.02
CA ALA A 45 -9.32 4.37 -0.92
C ALA A 45 -9.14 3.49 0.32
N GLY A 46 -10.07 2.57 0.50
CA GLY A 46 -9.81 1.36 1.27
C GLY A 46 -8.63 0.58 0.69
N PHE A 47 -8.06 -0.32 1.43
CA PHE A 47 -6.97 -1.19 1.00
C PHE A 47 -6.95 -2.47 1.83
N LEU A 48 -6.23 -3.47 1.33
CA LEU A 48 -6.05 -4.73 2.04
C LEU A 48 -4.71 -4.72 2.77
N LEU A 49 -4.77 -4.66 4.10
CA LEU A 49 -3.61 -4.87 4.96
C LEU A 49 -3.35 -6.37 5.07
N GLN A 50 -2.15 -6.77 4.73
CA GLN A 50 -1.73 -8.17 4.69
C GLN A 50 -1.14 -8.62 6.04
N PRO A 51 -0.94 -9.91 6.28
CA PRO A 51 -0.38 -10.43 7.53
C PRO A 51 0.91 -9.74 7.98
N THR A 52 1.81 -9.39 7.07
CA THR A 52 3.06 -8.67 7.38
C THR A 52 2.80 -7.23 7.85
N GLY A 53 1.86 -6.52 7.25
CA GLY A 53 1.46 -5.18 7.71
C GLY A 53 0.79 -5.22 9.09
N LEU A 54 -0.09 -6.22 9.32
CA LEU A 54 -0.69 -6.45 10.63
C LEU A 54 0.36 -6.77 11.71
N ALA A 55 1.41 -7.51 11.35
CA ALA A 55 2.51 -7.80 12.26
C ALA A 55 3.26 -6.53 12.69
N VAL A 56 3.47 -5.56 11.76
CA VAL A 56 4.06 -4.26 12.10
C VAL A 56 3.15 -3.49 13.04
N LEU A 57 1.83 -3.45 12.79
CA LEU A 57 0.89 -2.79 13.69
C LEU A 57 0.83 -3.48 15.07
N ARG A 58 0.98 -4.80 15.12
CA ARG A 58 1.10 -5.55 16.39
C ARG A 58 2.35 -5.14 17.16
N ALA A 59 3.48 -5.04 16.48
CA ALA A 59 4.74 -4.59 17.10
C ALA A 59 4.68 -3.15 17.59
N LEU A 60 3.84 -2.30 16.98
CA LEU A 60 3.53 -0.94 17.43
C LEU A 60 2.48 -0.89 18.56
N GLY A 61 1.87 -2.00 18.96
CA GLY A 61 0.75 -2.04 19.91
C GLY A 61 -0.59 -1.56 19.34
N LEU A 62 -0.70 -1.41 18.01
CA LEU A 62 -1.85 -0.79 17.34
C LEU A 62 -2.79 -1.80 16.65
N ALA A 63 -2.47 -3.11 16.73
CA ALA A 63 -3.26 -4.14 16.06
C ALA A 63 -4.72 -4.21 16.57
N GLY A 64 -4.95 -3.99 17.87
CA GLY A 64 -6.30 -3.97 18.44
C GLY A 64 -7.18 -2.90 17.80
N GLN A 65 -6.67 -1.66 17.70
CA GLN A 65 -7.38 -0.56 17.03
C GLN A 65 -7.58 -0.84 15.54
N ALA A 66 -6.59 -1.42 14.86
CA ALA A 66 -6.73 -1.78 13.45
C ALA A 66 -7.83 -2.81 13.24
N LEU A 67 -7.94 -3.83 14.10
CA LEU A 67 -8.99 -4.84 14.06
C LEU A 67 -10.38 -4.26 14.36
N GLU A 68 -10.46 -3.26 15.25
CA GLU A 68 -11.71 -2.57 15.57
C GLU A 68 -12.28 -1.79 14.39
N TYR A 69 -11.40 -1.11 13.63
CA TYR A 69 -11.81 -0.27 12.49
C TYR A 69 -11.77 -1.00 11.15
N GLY A 70 -11.15 -2.16 11.06
CA GLY A 70 -11.04 -2.95 9.85
C GLY A 70 -12.11 -4.04 9.72
N ALA A 71 -12.13 -4.67 8.56
CA ALA A 71 -12.90 -5.88 8.29
C ALA A 71 -11.97 -7.04 8.02
N ARG A 72 -12.10 -8.14 8.76
CA ARG A 72 -11.31 -9.35 8.53
C ARG A 72 -11.57 -9.92 7.14
N ILE A 73 -10.51 -10.28 6.43
CA ILE A 73 -10.55 -10.90 5.11
C ILE A 73 -9.87 -12.28 5.20
N ASP A 74 -10.65 -13.32 5.00
CA ASP A 74 -10.18 -14.71 5.04
C ASP A 74 -9.84 -15.25 3.66
N CYS A 75 -10.47 -14.68 2.61
CA CYS A 75 -10.39 -15.18 1.25
C CYS A 75 -10.38 -14.06 0.21
N LEU A 76 -9.62 -14.29 -0.86
CA LEU A 76 -9.71 -13.54 -2.12
C LEU A 76 -10.38 -14.44 -3.16
N HIS A 77 -11.51 -13.99 -3.71
CA HIS A 77 -12.29 -14.71 -4.69
C HIS A 77 -12.43 -13.89 -5.96
N GLY A 78 -12.20 -14.52 -7.11
CA GLY A 78 -12.28 -13.86 -8.41
C GLY A 78 -12.86 -14.76 -9.48
N GLN A 79 -13.81 -14.23 -10.25
CA GLN A 79 -14.45 -14.92 -11.38
C GLN A 79 -14.52 -14.01 -12.60
N ASN A 80 -14.49 -14.60 -13.80
CA ASN A 80 -14.82 -13.88 -15.00
C ASN A 80 -16.34 -13.89 -15.27
N VAL A 81 -16.79 -13.15 -16.29
CA VAL A 81 -18.22 -13.04 -16.66
C VAL A 81 -18.86 -14.35 -17.12
N GLN A 82 -18.07 -15.36 -17.49
CA GLN A 82 -18.55 -16.71 -17.82
C GLN A 82 -18.67 -17.61 -16.58
N GLY A 83 -18.45 -17.07 -15.36
CA GLY A 83 -18.47 -17.84 -14.12
C GLY A 83 -17.24 -18.70 -13.87
N ARG A 84 -16.22 -18.62 -14.75
CA ARG A 84 -14.97 -19.35 -14.55
C ARG A 84 -14.19 -18.73 -13.38
N GLN A 85 -13.79 -19.57 -12.43
CA GLN A 85 -12.97 -19.15 -11.31
C GLN A 85 -11.55 -18.80 -11.79
N VAL A 86 -11.11 -17.60 -11.44
CA VAL A 86 -9.76 -17.07 -11.72
C VAL A 86 -8.90 -17.20 -10.47
N MET A 87 -9.49 -16.91 -9.31
CA MET A 87 -8.78 -16.93 -8.03
C MET A 87 -9.70 -17.40 -6.90
N ASN A 88 -9.15 -18.24 -6.02
CA ASN A 88 -9.76 -18.59 -4.74
C ASN A 88 -8.62 -18.90 -3.75
N ILE A 89 -8.16 -17.88 -3.07
CA ILE A 89 -6.98 -17.94 -2.20
C ILE A 89 -7.43 -17.67 -0.77
N ARG A 90 -7.19 -18.65 0.13
CA ARG A 90 -7.52 -18.54 1.55
C ARG A 90 -6.25 -18.42 2.36
N TYR A 91 -6.17 -17.43 3.22
CA TYR A 91 -4.99 -17.22 4.10
C TYR A 91 -4.74 -18.41 5.03
N ALA A 92 -5.80 -19.06 5.50
CA ALA A 92 -5.70 -20.23 6.37
C ALA A 92 -4.94 -21.42 5.75
N ASP A 93 -4.80 -21.46 4.42
CA ASP A 93 -4.01 -22.48 3.72
C ASP A 93 -2.48 -22.27 3.89
N LEU A 94 -2.05 -21.10 4.33
CA LEU A 94 -0.65 -20.81 4.67
C LEU A 94 -0.41 -20.90 6.19
N GLY A 95 -1.42 -20.58 6.99
CA GLY A 95 -1.40 -20.68 8.44
C GLY A 95 -2.79 -20.39 9.02
N ALA A 96 -3.28 -21.26 9.91
CA ALA A 96 -4.66 -21.25 10.40
C ALA A 96 -5.14 -19.92 10.97
N ASN A 97 -4.22 -19.12 11.53
CA ASN A 97 -4.52 -17.82 12.14
C ASN A 97 -4.29 -16.63 11.19
N LEU A 98 -3.81 -16.88 9.96
CA LEU A 98 -3.52 -15.80 9.02
C LEU A 98 -4.80 -15.28 8.37
N HIS A 99 -4.88 -13.98 8.24
CA HIS A 99 -5.95 -13.27 7.54
C HIS A 99 -5.43 -11.92 7.04
N GLY A 100 -6.09 -11.37 6.06
CA GLY A 100 -5.95 -9.97 5.69
C GLY A 100 -6.90 -9.10 6.52
N LEU A 101 -6.72 -7.79 6.45
CA LEU A 101 -7.63 -6.81 7.04
C LEU A 101 -7.95 -5.75 6.00
N GLY A 102 -9.19 -5.74 5.52
CA GLY A 102 -9.67 -4.64 4.70
C GLY A 102 -9.85 -3.41 5.57
N MET A 103 -9.31 -2.28 5.16
CA MET A 103 -9.23 -1.09 5.99
C MET A 103 -9.34 0.18 5.15
N GLN A 104 -9.99 1.20 5.66
CA GLN A 104 -9.95 2.52 5.04
C GLN A 104 -8.61 3.20 5.34
N ARG A 105 -8.01 3.84 4.34
CA ARG A 105 -6.75 4.60 4.54
C ARG A 105 -6.89 5.65 5.62
N GLY A 106 -8.07 6.26 5.72
CA GLY A 106 -8.40 7.21 6.78
C GLY A 106 -8.28 6.62 8.17
N ALA A 107 -8.76 5.41 8.38
CA ALA A 107 -8.67 4.74 9.68
C ALA A 107 -7.21 4.43 10.05
N LEU A 108 -6.42 3.87 9.13
CA LEU A 108 -4.99 3.63 9.40
C LEU A 108 -4.24 4.94 9.68
N PHE A 109 -4.51 5.99 8.91
CA PHE A 109 -3.88 7.28 9.09
C PHE A 109 -4.15 7.85 10.50
N GLU A 110 -5.41 7.83 10.95
CA GLU A 110 -5.79 8.32 12.28
C GLU A 110 -5.19 7.47 13.40
N ILE A 111 -5.17 6.14 13.26
CA ILE A 111 -4.54 5.24 14.24
C ILE A 111 -3.06 5.57 14.42
N LEU A 112 -2.31 5.70 13.33
CA LEU A 112 -0.88 6.01 13.38
C LEU A 112 -0.63 7.44 13.88
N LYS A 113 -1.44 8.42 13.44
CA LYS A 113 -1.35 9.81 13.88
C LYS A 113 -1.60 9.94 15.37
N ASN A 114 -2.67 9.33 15.88
CA ASN A 114 -3.04 9.42 17.29
C ASN A 114 -2.07 8.68 18.22
N ALA A 115 -1.31 7.71 17.70
CA ALA A 115 -0.24 7.06 18.43
C ALA A 115 1.03 7.91 18.52
N TYR A 116 1.19 8.93 17.66
CA TYR A 116 2.36 9.81 17.69
C TYR A 116 2.22 10.84 18.82
N PRO A 117 3.14 10.88 19.80
CA PRO A 117 2.93 11.66 21.03
C PRO A 117 2.99 13.17 20.84
N ASP A 118 3.58 13.65 19.75
CA ASP A 118 3.83 15.07 19.52
C ASP A 118 3.38 15.51 18.10
N VAL A 119 2.10 15.30 17.84
CA VAL A 119 1.50 15.67 16.53
C VAL A 119 1.62 17.17 16.27
N ALA A 120 1.58 17.99 17.32
CA ALA A 120 1.67 19.45 17.21
C ALA A 120 3.07 19.94 16.71
N ALA A 121 4.12 19.15 16.91
CA ALA A 121 5.46 19.47 16.43
C ALA A 121 5.69 19.12 14.94
N ILE A 122 4.72 18.51 14.28
CA ILE A 122 4.79 18.24 12.83
C ILE A 122 4.65 19.56 12.08
N LYS A 123 5.65 19.87 11.25
CA LYS A 123 5.68 21.10 10.44
C LYS A 123 4.78 20.91 9.21
N THR A 124 3.52 21.30 9.33
CA THR A 124 2.54 21.28 8.24
C THR A 124 2.64 22.53 7.38
N GLY A 125 2.24 22.44 6.08
CA GLY A 125 2.38 23.52 5.12
C GLY A 125 3.83 23.77 4.67
N VAL A 126 4.76 22.87 5.02
CA VAL A 126 6.20 22.98 4.72
C VAL A 126 6.56 21.92 3.69
N GLU A 127 6.72 22.35 2.43
CA GLU A 127 7.19 21.47 1.35
C GLU A 127 8.72 21.55 1.26
N ILE A 128 9.39 20.42 1.48
CA ILE A 128 10.82 20.32 1.21
C ILE A 128 11.04 20.24 -0.29
N VAL A 129 11.80 21.18 -0.83
CA VAL A 129 12.08 21.31 -2.27
C VAL A 129 13.48 20.88 -2.64
N HIS A 130 14.42 20.89 -1.70
CA HIS A 130 15.81 20.46 -1.92
C HIS A 130 16.38 19.71 -0.73
N VAL A 131 17.25 18.72 -1.03
CA VAL A 131 17.96 17.91 -0.02
C VAL A 131 19.44 17.80 -0.41
N ASP A 132 20.33 18.26 0.47
CA ASP A 132 21.77 17.99 0.37
C ASP A 132 22.09 16.64 1.05
N ALA A 133 22.35 15.62 0.25
CA ALA A 133 22.61 14.26 0.75
C ALA A 133 23.92 14.14 1.51
N THR A 134 24.90 15.03 1.29
CA THR A 134 26.19 14.99 1.97
C THR A 134 26.09 15.64 3.35
N ARG A 135 25.46 16.80 3.42
CA ARG A 135 25.34 17.58 4.65
C ARG A 135 24.15 17.14 5.50
N GLY A 136 23.12 16.54 4.91
CA GLY A 136 21.86 16.24 5.57
C GLY A 136 21.05 17.48 5.87
N THR A 137 21.14 18.53 5.02
CA THR A 137 20.34 19.74 5.15
C THR A 137 19.18 19.71 4.15
N LEU A 138 18.08 20.36 4.53
CA LEU A 138 16.87 20.48 3.73
C LEU A 138 16.59 21.95 3.46
N THR A 139 16.06 22.24 2.27
CA THR A 139 15.51 23.58 1.95
C THR A 139 14.02 23.43 1.69
N ASP A 140 13.20 24.27 2.33
CA ASP A 140 11.77 24.29 2.11
C ASP A 140 11.36 25.29 1.00
N ASN A 141 10.06 25.33 0.71
CA ASN A 141 9.45 26.19 -0.31
C ASN A 141 9.44 27.68 0.04
N ALA A 142 9.91 28.06 1.22
CA ALA A 142 10.12 29.43 1.67
C ALA A 142 11.62 29.78 1.81
N ASP A 143 12.49 28.96 1.19
CA ASP A 143 13.96 29.09 1.21
C ASP A 143 14.59 28.96 2.62
N ASN A 144 13.87 28.46 3.62
CA ASN A 144 14.45 28.18 4.91
C ASN A 144 15.28 26.90 4.86
N THR A 145 16.45 26.94 5.52
CA THR A 145 17.33 25.77 5.68
C THR A 145 17.07 25.10 7.03
N HIS A 146 16.92 23.77 7.00
CA HIS A 146 16.72 22.91 8.18
C HIS A 146 17.85 21.89 8.32
N GLY A 147 18.25 21.56 9.54
CA GLY A 147 19.31 20.59 9.83
C GLY A 147 20.63 21.25 10.28
N PRO A 148 21.77 20.57 10.19
CA PRO A 148 21.96 19.27 9.56
C PRO A 148 21.35 18.11 10.33
N TYR A 149 20.90 17.07 9.62
CA TYR A 149 20.39 15.82 10.15
C TYR A 149 21.35 14.67 9.89
N ASP A 150 21.37 13.68 10.78
CA ASP A 150 22.17 12.47 10.61
C ASP A 150 21.58 11.56 9.54
N LEU A 151 20.23 11.59 9.39
CA LEU A 151 19.48 10.83 8.39
C LEU A 151 18.28 11.63 7.90
N VAL A 152 18.05 11.60 6.60
CA VAL A 152 16.88 12.19 5.95
C VAL A 152 16.07 11.08 5.29
N LEU A 153 14.83 10.87 5.72
CA LEU A 153 13.89 9.93 5.12
C LEU A 153 12.99 10.66 4.14
N VAL A 154 13.10 10.32 2.86
CA VAL A 154 12.18 10.81 1.82
C VAL A 154 11.02 9.83 1.71
N ALA A 155 9.86 10.26 2.18
CA ALA A 155 8.60 9.49 2.25
C ALA A 155 7.41 10.27 1.66
N ASP A 156 7.69 11.12 0.64
CA ASP A 156 6.78 12.06 -0.01
C ASP A 156 5.88 11.43 -1.10
N GLY A 157 5.84 10.08 -1.12
CA GLY A 157 4.88 9.29 -1.88
C GLY A 157 5.28 9.01 -3.33
N ALA A 158 4.34 8.40 -4.08
CA ALA A 158 4.59 7.94 -5.45
C ALA A 158 5.00 9.06 -6.41
N HIS A 159 4.51 10.29 -6.18
CA HIS A 159 4.82 11.48 -6.96
C HIS A 159 5.96 12.32 -6.37
N SER A 160 6.91 11.67 -5.70
CA SER A 160 8.08 12.30 -5.07
C SER A 160 8.78 13.30 -6.00
N ARG A 161 8.82 14.56 -5.58
CA ARG A 161 9.61 15.62 -6.26
C ARG A 161 11.09 15.49 -5.90
N LEU A 162 11.37 15.12 -4.65
CA LEU A 162 12.73 14.96 -4.16
C LEU A 162 13.48 13.85 -4.91
N ARG A 163 12.77 12.77 -5.34
CA ARG A 163 13.36 11.73 -6.19
C ARG A 163 13.91 12.28 -7.50
N GLY A 164 13.30 13.33 -8.06
CA GLY A 164 13.77 14.00 -9.27
C GLY A 164 15.16 14.63 -9.17
N GLN A 165 15.65 14.90 -7.95
CA GLN A 165 17.01 15.43 -7.72
C GLN A 165 18.09 14.34 -7.81
N PHE A 166 17.68 13.06 -7.79
CA PHE A 166 18.58 11.91 -7.83
C PHE A 166 18.31 11.00 -9.05
N PRO A 167 18.34 11.54 -10.29
CA PRO A 167 17.97 10.76 -11.48
C PRO A 167 18.88 9.55 -11.70
N HIS A 168 20.13 9.60 -11.27
CA HIS A 168 21.10 8.51 -11.34
C HIS A 168 20.74 7.33 -10.44
N LEU A 169 19.96 7.55 -9.38
CA LEU A 169 19.43 6.50 -8.49
C LEU A 169 18.18 5.83 -9.09
N VAL A 170 17.52 6.46 -10.05
CA VAL A 170 16.24 5.98 -10.60
C VAL A 170 16.52 5.05 -11.79
N LYS A 171 15.92 3.85 -11.78
CA LYS A 171 15.89 2.94 -12.92
C LYS A 171 14.63 3.13 -13.76
N ARG A 172 13.50 3.41 -13.10
CA ARG A 172 12.18 3.59 -13.72
C ARG A 172 11.35 4.52 -12.88
N ASP A 173 10.62 5.42 -13.53
CA ASP A 173 9.61 6.27 -12.93
C ASP A 173 8.56 6.62 -13.99
N GLN A 174 7.49 5.85 -14.05
CA GLN A 174 6.48 5.94 -15.09
C GLN A 174 5.07 5.85 -14.51
N LEU A 175 4.15 6.64 -15.05
CA LEU A 175 2.72 6.47 -14.79
C LEU A 175 2.21 5.23 -15.50
N TYR A 176 1.39 4.44 -14.82
CA TYR A 176 0.63 3.38 -15.48
C TYR A 176 -0.41 3.99 -16.41
N PRO A 177 -0.69 3.36 -17.57
CA PRO A 177 -1.74 3.80 -18.48
C PRO A 177 -3.14 3.55 -17.92
N TRP A 178 -3.26 2.77 -16.86
CA TRP A 178 -4.49 2.42 -16.17
C TRP A 178 -4.53 3.03 -14.78
N GLY A 179 -5.77 3.25 -14.32
CA GLY A 179 -6.07 3.64 -12.96
C GLY A 179 -7.32 2.93 -12.46
N ALA A 180 -7.90 3.44 -11.39
CA ALA A 180 -9.19 2.98 -10.90
C ALA A 180 -10.06 4.16 -10.46
N LEU A 181 -11.36 3.98 -10.64
CA LEU A 181 -12.38 4.72 -9.91
C LEU A 181 -12.71 3.95 -8.64
N TRP A 182 -12.91 4.65 -7.53
CA TRP A 182 -13.22 3.99 -6.28
C TRP A 182 -14.14 4.84 -5.41
N CYS A 183 -14.97 4.17 -4.63
CA CYS A 183 -15.83 4.78 -3.64
C CYS A 183 -16.03 3.82 -2.46
N SER A 184 -16.19 4.35 -1.25
CA SER A 184 -16.59 3.56 -0.08
C SER A 184 -18.02 3.87 0.29
N VAL A 185 -18.86 2.83 0.37
CA VAL A 185 -20.29 2.91 0.69
C VAL A 185 -20.63 1.99 1.85
N GLU A 186 -21.81 2.16 2.45
CA GLU A 186 -22.28 1.30 3.53
C GLU A 186 -22.65 -0.09 3.02
N ASP A 187 -22.30 -1.12 3.79
CA ASP A 187 -22.76 -2.50 3.60
C ASP A 187 -24.06 -2.72 4.37
N ARG A 188 -25.17 -2.38 3.75
CA ARG A 188 -26.52 -2.50 4.33
C ARG A 188 -27.12 -3.90 4.22
N ILE A 189 -26.52 -4.75 3.37
CA ILE A 189 -27.06 -6.08 3.06
C ILE A 189 -26.23 -7.22 3.67
N GLY A 190 -25.17 -6.89 4.41
CA GLY A 190 -24.30 -7.91 5.00
C GLY A 190 -23.53 -8.73 3.96
N PHE A 191 -23.12 -8.08 2.87
CA PHE A 191 -22.30 -8.69 1.82
C PHE A 191 -20.92 -9.10 2.35
N SER A 192 -20.44 -8.38 3.35
CA SER A 192 -19.11 -8.57 3.94
C SER A 192 -19.03 -9.89 4.72
N ARG A 193 -18.55 -10.94 4.08
CA ARG A 193 -18.36 -12.29 4.65
C ARG A 193 -16.89 -12.69 4.75
N GLY A 194 -16.00 -11.71 4.98
CA GLY A 194 -14.55 -11.99 5.03
C GLY A 194 -13.94 -12.28 3.65
N VAL A 195 -14.54 -11.78 2.57
CA VAL A 195 -14.09 -12.06 1.21
C VAL A 195 -13.85 -10.75 0.45
N LEU A 196 -12.69 -10.64 -0.21
CA LEU A 196 -12.50 -9.69 -1.30
C LEU A 196 -13.06 -10.33 -2.57
N GLU A 197 -14.17 -9.80 -3.08
CA GLU A 197 -14.80 -10.24 -4.32
C GLU A 197 -14.27 -9.48 -5.53
N GLN A 198 -13.92 -10.20 -6.58
CA GLN A 198 -13.45 -9.62 -7.84
C GLN A 198 -14.17 -10.22 -9.05
N ARG A 199 -14.50 -9.37 -10.02
CA ARG A 199 -15.14 -9.76 -11.29
C ARG A 199 -14.38 -9.19 -12.45
N TYR A 200 -14.27 -9.98 -13.52
CA TYR A 200 -13.45 -9.66 -14.68
C TYR A 200 -14.22 -9.83 -15.98
N ARG A 201 -14.17 -8.82 -16.86
CA ARG A 201 -14.56 -8.95 -18.27
C ARG A 201 -13.33 -8.63 -19.13
N GLY A 202 -12.71 -9.69 -19.65
CA GLY A 202 -11.40 -9.56 -20.30
C GLY A 202 -10.36 -9.05 -19.32
N SER A 203 -9.36 -8.32 -19.81
CA SER A 203 -8.36 -7.62 -19.02
C SER A 203 -8.65 -6.12 -18.86
N ALA A 204 -9.72 -5.64 -19.47
CA ALA A 204 -10.07 -4.22 -19.52
C ALA A 204 -11.03 -3.78 -18.42
N GLU A 205 -11.91 -4.65 -17.97
CA GLU A 205 -12.88 -4.33 -16.92
C GLU A 205 -12.67 -5.25 -15.71
N MET A 206 -12.42 -4.63 -14.58
CA MET A 206 -12.28 -5.30 -13.28
C MET A 206 -13.07 -4.52 -12.23
N LEU A 207 -13.96 -5.23 -11.55
CA LEU A 207 -14.64 -4.78 -10.35
C LEU A 207 -14.02 -5.50 -9.16
N GLY A 208 -13.65 -4.76 -8.13
CA GLY A 208 -13.30 -5.29 -6.81
C GLY A 208 -14.25 -4.73 -5.76
N ILE A 209 -14.75 -5.58 -4.86
CA ILE A 209 -15.51 -5.17 -3.68
C ILE A 209 -14.78 -5.70 -2.45
N LEU A 210 -14.24 -4.78 -1.68
CA LEU A 210 -13.45 -5.05 -0.48
C LEU A 210 -14.22 -4.57 0.76
N PRO A 211 -14.58 -5.44 1.71
CA PRO A 211 -14.99 -5.02 3.04
C PRO A 211 -13.86 -4.24 3.73
N VAL A 212 -14.16 -3.06 4.29
CA VAL A 212 -13.13 -2.15 4.83
C VAL A 212 -13.44 -1.64 6.25
N GLY A 213 -14.39 -2.28 6.92
CA GLY A 213 -14.77 -1.89 8.28
C GLY A 213 -15.42 -0.51 8.35
N ARG A 214 -14.99 0.35 9.26
CA ARG A 214 -15.54 1.69 9.49
C ARG A 214 -14.45 2.75 9.64
N LEU A 215 -14.82 4.01 9.53
CA LEU A 215 -13.96 5.13 9.93
C LEU A 215 -14.09 5.37 11.45
N PRO A 216 -13.10 5.99 12.10
CA PRO A 216 -13.22 6.38 13.52
C PRO A 216 -14.43 7.26 13.84
N ALA A 217 -14.87 8.09 12.88
CA ALA A 217 -16.03 8.95 13.02
C ALA A 217 -17.38 8.26 12.76
N ASP A 218 -17.35 7.04 12.19
CA ASP A 218 -18.59 6.29 11.93
C ASP A 218 -19.17 5.69 13.25
N PRO A 219 -20.48 5.47 13.33
CA PRO A 219 -21.09 4.66 14.39
C PRO A 219 -20.44 3.28 14.50
N ALA A 220 -20.41 2.71 15.71
CA ALA A 220 -19.66 1.48 16.00
C ALA A 220 -20.12 0.24 15.18
N ASN A 221 -21.39 0.20 14.80
CA ASN A 221 -22.00 -0.88 14.02
C ASN A 221 -21.94 -0.67 12.49
N THR A 222 -21.37 0.45 12.03
CA THR A 222 -21.24 0.74 10.60
C THR A 222 -20.31 -0.27 9.95
N LYS A 223 -20.73 -0.83 8.83
CA LYS A 223 -19.88 -1.64 7.95
C LYS A 223 -19.80 -0.97 6.59
N ARG A 224 -18.62 -0.95 6.01
CA ARG A 224 -18.40 -0.36 4.68
C ARG A 224 -17.71 -1.33 3.76
N VAL A 225 -17.98 -1.18 2.48
CA VAL A 225 -17.21 -1.78 1.40
C VAL A 225 -16.61 -0.69 0.54
N THR A 226 -15.44 -0.95 -0.03
CA THR A 226 -14.87 -0.11 -1.08
C THR A 226 -15.02 -0.82 -2.42
N LEU A 227 -15.62 -0.14 -3.38
CA LEU A 227 -15.69 -0.56 -4.77
C LEU A 227 -14.48 -0.01 -5.51
N TYR A 228 -13.85 -0.85 -6.32
CA TYR A 228 -12.77 -0.49 -7.24
C TYR A 228 -13.19 -0.86 -8.66
N TRP A 229 -13.17 0.10 -9.54
CA TRP A 229 -13.45 -0.10 -10.96
C TRP A 229 -12.23 0.28 -11.78
N SER A 230 -11.64 -0.69 -12.45
CA SER A 230 -10.44 -0.48 -13.27
C SER A 230 -10.81 0.21 -14.59
N VAL A 231 -10.08 1.27 -14.93
CA VAL A 231 -10.29 2.03 -16.17
C VAL A 231 -8.96 2.51 -16.77
N PRO A 232 -8.86 2.67 -18.11
CA PRO A 232 -7.79 3.43 -18.71
C PRO A 232 -7.77 4.86 -18.16
N ARG A 233 -6.58 5.38 -17.84
CA ARG A 233 -6.43 6.73 -17.28
C ARG A 233 -6.98 7.82 -18.20
N GLU A 234 -6.85 7.64 -19.51
CA GLU A 234 -7.41 8.54 -20.53
C GLU A 234 -8.94 8.63 -20.48
N SER A 235 -9.60 7.62 -19.94
CA SER A 235 -11.07 7.58 -19.82
C SER A 235 -11.62 8.36 -18.64
N PHE A 236 -10.79 8.90 -17.75
CA PHE A 236 -11.27 9.63 -16.55
C PHE A 236 -12.11 10.87 -16.92
N ALA A 237 -11.67 11.67 -17.91
CA ALA A 237 -12.40 12.85 -18.32
C ALA A 237 -13.75 12.50 -18.97
N LEU A 238 -13.79 11.46 -19.81
CA LEU A 238 -15.00 10.97 -20.43
C LEU A 238 -16.01 10.45 -19.39
N PHE A 239 -15.52 9.76 -18.37
CA PHE A 239 -16.35 9.24 -17.28
C PHE A 239 -17.11 10.36 -16.55
N GLU A 240 -16.49 11.52 -16.32
CA GLU A 240 -17.15 12.65 -15.65
C GLU A 240 -18.29 13.26 -16.44
N GLN A 241 -18.25 13.13 -17.77
CA GLN A 241 -19.25 13.69 -18.67
C GLN A 241 -20.42 12.73 -18.91
N GLN A 242 -20.31 11.46 -18.48
CA GLN A 242 -21.34 10.46 -18.67
C GLN A 242 -22.32 10.41 -17.49
N PRO A 243 -23.61 10.09 -17.73
CA PRO A 243 -24.54 9.78 -16.66
C PRO A 243 -24.02 8.63 -15.80
N ILE A 244 -24.14 8.75 -14.48
CA ILE A 244 -23.63 7.74 -13.53
C ILE A 244 -24.33 6.39 -13.71
N GLU A 245 -25.53 6.39 -14.25
CA GLU A 245 -26.34 5.21 -14.57
C GLU A 245 -25.59 4.26 -15.50
N HIS A 246 -24.89 4.77 -16.52
CA HIS A 246 -24.09 3.94 -17.43
C HIS A 246 -23.02 3.12 -16.70
N TRP A 247 -22.39 3.71 -15.69
CA TRP A 247 -21.40 3.00 -14.88
C TRP A 247 -22.07 2.00 -13.94
N ARG A 248 -23.18 2.37 -13.31
CA ARG A 248 -23.95 1.47 -12.44
C ARG A 248 -24.39 0.22 -13.21
N ASP A 249 -24.90 0.38 -14.43
CA ASP A 249 -25.34 -0.72 -15.29
C ASP A 249 -24.17 -1.67 -15.61
N LYS A 250 -22.99 -1.12 -15.92
CA LYS A 250 -21.78 -1.93 -16.15
C LYS A 250 -21.37 -2.71 -14.90
N VAL A 251 -21.41 -2.11 -13.73
CA VAL A 251 -21.11 -2.79 -12.47
C VAL A 251 -22.11 -3.89 -12.17
N CYS A 252 -23.41 -3.61 -12.31
CA CYS A 252 -24.48 -4.59 -12.11
C CYS A 252 -24.41 -5.73 -13.12
N ALA A 253 -24.01 -5.45 -14.36
CA ALA A 253 -23.81 -6.49 -15.39
C ALA A 253 -22.62 -7.42 -15.09
N LEU A 254 -21.62 -6.97 -14.29
CA LEU A 254 -20.53 -7.81 -13.80
C LEU A 254 -20.89 -8.56 -12.52
N LEU A 255 -21.62 -7.91 -11.62
CA LEU A 255 -22.03 -8.47 -10.34
C LEU A 255 -23.42 -7.93 -9.96
N PRO A 256 -24.51 -8.65 -10.25
CA PRO A 256 -25.87 -8.21 -9.93
C PRO A 256 -26.08 -7.86 -8.46
N GLY A 257 -25.43 -8.57 -7.54
CA GLY A 257 -25.48 -8.26 -6.10
C GLY A 257 -24.83 -6.95 -5.68
N ALA A 258 -24.17 -6.21 -6.59
CA ALA A 258 -23.60 -4.89 -6.32
C ALA A 258 -24.63 -3.75 -6.41
N ASN A 259 -25.88 -4.02 -6.83
CA ASN A 259 -26.92 -3.00 -7.01
C ASN A 259 -27.11 -2.12 -5.77
N GLU A 260 -27.19 -2.72 -4.57
CA GLU A 260 -27.37 -2.00 -3.31
C GLU A 260 -26.20 -1.06 -2.98
N PHE A 261 -25.01 -1.36 -3.49
CA PHE A 261 -23.83 -0.51 -3.31
C PHE A 261 -23.83 0.65 -4.29
N VAL A 262 -24.02 0.36 -5.59
CA VAL A 262 -23.97 1.40 -6.61
C VAL A 262 -25.15 2.35 -6.55
N ALA A 263 -26.29 1.94 -5.99
CA ALA A 263 -27.45 2.81 -5.75
C ALA A 263 -27.12 3.98 -4.80
N GLN A 264 -26.13 3.82 -3.92
CA GLN A 264 -25.67 4.88 -3.00
C GLN A 264 -24.79 5.93 -3.72
N ILE A 265 -24.33 5.66 -4.94
CA ILE A 265 -23.44 6.53 -5.72
C ILE A 265 -24.29 7.25 -6.77
N THR A 266 -24.65 8.49 -6.52
CA THR A 266 -25.62 9.26 -7.30
C THR A 266 -24.99 10.21 -8.33
N ALA A 267 -23.67 10.43 -8.24
CA ALA A 267 -22.95 11.31 -9.16
C ALA A 267 -21.51 10.81 -9.41
N PRO A 268 -20.95 11.04 -10.61
CA PRO A 268 -19.56 10.68 -10.93
C PRO A 268 -18.53 11.26 -9.95
N ALA A 269 -18.77 12.45 -9.40
CA ALA A 269 -17.88 13.12 -8.44
C ALA A 269 -17.68 12.34 -7.12
N GLN A 270 -18.57 11.40 -6.79
CA GLN A 270 -18.41 10.53 -5.61
C GLN A 270 -17.37 9.40 -5.84
N LEU A 271 -16.98 9.18 -7.10
CA LEU A 271 -15.94 8.22 -7.46
C LEU A 271 -14.60 8.93 -7.56
N ALA A 272 -13.75 8.72 -6.57
CA ALA A 272 -12.40 9.24 -6.58
C ALA A 272 -11.53 8.49 -7.61
N ARG A 273 -10.51 9.18 -8.13
CA ARG A 273 -9.60 8.66 -9.16
C ARG A 273 -8.29 8.23 -8.52
N GLY A 274 -7.91 6.99 -8.75
CA GLY A 274 -6.60 6.46 -8.38
C GLY A 274 -5.70 6.34 -9.60
N THR A 275 -4.56 7.01 -9.57
CA THR A 275 -3.48 6.82 -10.54
C THR A 275 -2.31 6.10 -9.89
N TYR A 276 -1.60 5.30 -10.66
CA TYR A 276 -0.51 4.49 -10.14
C TYR A 276 0.81 4.82 -10.85
N ARG A 277 1.92 4.68 -10.14
CA ARG A 277 3.27 4.83 -10.69
C ARG A 277 4.05 3.54 -10.55
N ASP A 278 4.92 3.25 -11.53
CA ASP A 278 5.93 2.21 -11.46
C ASP A 278 7.27 2.89 -11.15
N VAL A 279 7.69 2.83 -9.90
CA VAL A 279 8.93 3.44 -9.42
C VAL A 279 9.91 2.33 -9.06
N VAL A 280 11.06 2.31 -9.72
CA VAL A 280 12.16 1.39 -9.40
C VAL A 280 13.44 2.20 -9.21
N MET A 281 14.01 2.11 -8.04
CA MET A 281 15.31 2.70 -7.76
C MET A 281 16.43 1.68 -7.93
N ARG A 282 17.58 2.08 -8.50
CA ARG A 282 18.82 1.28 -8.55
C ARG A 282 19.39 1.11 -7.14
N ARG A 283 19.34 2.20 -6.38
CA ARG A 283 19.68 2.30 -4.96
C ARG A 283 18.71 3.27 -4.31
N ALA A 284 18.17 2.92 -3.16
CA ALA A 284 17.22 3.77 -2.43
C ALA A 284 17.92 4.81 -1.53
N ARG A 285 19.26 4.88 -1.58
CA ARG A 285 20.03 5.75 -0.67
C ARG A 285 21.18 6.45 -1.40
N GLU A 286 21.49 7.66 -0.90
CA GLU A 286 22.72 8.41 -1.21
C GLU A 286 23.09 9.27 -0.01
N GLY A 287 24.37 9.14 0.46
CA GLY A 287 24.80 9.86 1.65
C GLY A 287 23.89 9.65 2.84
N ARG A 288 23.36 10.74 3.37
CA ARG A 288 22.41 10.77 4.50
C ARG A 288 20.94 10.61 4.10
N VAL A 289 20.63 10.51 2.81
CA VAL A 289 19.26 10.41 2.28
C VAL A 289 18.88 8.95 2.05
N LEU A 290 17.70 8.56 2.53
CA LEU A 290 17.07 7.26 2.26
C LEU A 290 15.63 7.46 1.78
N PHE A 291 15.28 6.89 0.63
CA PHE A 291 13.91 6.84 0.12
C PHE A 291 13.18 5.61 0.67
N ILE A 292 11.96 5.79 1.18
CA ILE A 292 11.11 4.73 1.72
C ILE A 292 9.68 4.80 1.18
N GLY A 293 8.95 3.70 1.24
CA GLY A 293 7.58 3.59 0.78
C GLY A 293 7.44 3.89 -0.72
N ASP A 294 6.33 4.49 -1.11
CA ASP A 294 6.03 4.78 -2.52
C ASP A 294 7.01 5.78 -3.17
N ALA A 295 7.74 6.57 -2.39
CA ALA A 295 8.82 7.41 -2.89
C ALA A 295 9.97 6.57 -3.48
N SER A 296 10.18 5.37 -2.96
CA SER A 296 11.21 4.43 -3.38
C SER A 296 10.72 3.37 -4.37
N HIS A 297 9.49 2.86 -4.20
CA HIS A 297 9.06 1.64 -4.88
C HIS A 297 7.55 1.56 -5.15
N ALA A 298 6.91 2.68 -5.50
CA ALA A 298 5.52 2.66 -5.94
C ALA A 298 5.32 1.61 -7.04
N MET A 299 4.20 0.88 -6.98
CA MET A 299 3.87 -0.20 -7.92
C MET A 299 2.37 -0.23 -8.21
N SER A 300 1.94 -1.01 -9.20
CA SER A 300 0.52 -1.23 -9.47
C SER A 300 -0.16 -1.93 -8.28
N PRO A 301 -1.46 -1.70 -8.07
CA PRO A 301 -2.18 -2.22 -6.90
C PRO A 301 -2.54 -3.71 -6.99
N GLN A 302 -2.13 -4.42 -8.04
CA GLN A 302 -2.56 -5.81 -8.32
C GLN A 302 -2.32 -6.77 -7.15
N LEU A 303 -1.27 -6.56 -6.39
CA LEU A 303 -0.94 -7.39 -5.22
C LEU A 303 -1.44 -6.80 -3.89
N GLY A 304 -1.97 -5.58 -3.88
CA GLY A 304 -2.41 -4.90 -2.65
C GLY A 304 -1.29 -4.65 -1.63
N GLN A 305 -0.03 -4.48 -2.08
CA GLN A 305 1.14 -4.48 -1.19
C GLN A 305 1.70 -3.10 -0.80
N GLY A 306 1.23 -2.00 -1.40
CA GLY A 306 1.85 -0.68 -1.19
C GLY A 306 1.97 -0.28 0.29
N ALA A 307 0.87 -0.29 1.03
CA ALA A 307 0.88 0.05 2.46
C ALA A 307 1.67 -0.96 3.30
N ASN A 308 1.63 -2.26 2.96
CA ASN A 308 2.39 -3.29 3.65
C ASN A 308 3.90 -3.09 3.49
N MET A 309 4.36 -2.80 2.27
CA MET A 309 5.77 -2.52 2.00
C MET A 309 6.24 -1.24 2.70
N ALA A 310 5.38 -0.22 2.78
CA ALA A 310 5.66 1.02 3.51
C ALA A 310 5.84 0.77 5.02
N LEU A 311 4.98 -0.03 5.63
CA LEU A 311 5.11 -0.43 7.05
C LEU A 311 6.37 -1.28 7.27
N LEU A 312 6.67 -2.22 6.38
CA LEU A 312 7.87 -3.05 6.45
C LEU A 312 9.16 -2.27 6.23
N ASP A 313 9.16 -1.19 5.43
CA ASP A 313 10.30 -0.30 5.31
C ASP A 313 10.64 0.33 6.67
N ALA A 314 9.62 0.90 7.32
CA ALA A 314 9.77 1.51 8.63
C ALA A 314 10.28 0.50 9.68
N TRP A 315 9.67 -0.68 9.72
CA TRP A 315 10.07 -1.76 10.61
C TRP A 315 11.51 -2.22 10.38
N THR A 316 11.87 -2.52 9.13
CA THR A 316 13.20 -3.01 8.77
C THR A 316 14.28 -1.96 9.07
N LEU A 317 13.98 -0.67 8.77
CA LEU A 317 14.91 0.43 9.08
C LEU A 317 15.15 0.53 10.60
N ALA A 318 14.09 0.54 11.39
CA ALA A 318 14.19 0.60 12.83
C ALA A 318 14.95 -0.61 13.42
N ALA A 319 14.70 -1.81 12.88
CA ALA A 319 15.43 -3.02 13.29
C ALA A 319 16.94 -2.93 12.96
N CYS A 320 17.29 -2.42 11.77
CA CYS A 320 18.69 -2.23 11.39
C CYS A 320 19.39 -1.20 12.27
N LEU A 321 18.78 -0.03 12.49
CA LEU A 321 19.38 1.01 13.34
C LEU A 321 19.55 0.56 14.79
N ARG A 322 18.64 -0.24 15.32
CA ARG A 322 18.76 -0.80 16.68
C ARG A 322 19.88 -1.82 16.83
N ASN A 323 20.15 -2.61 15.79
CA ASN A 323 21.03 -3.77 15.88
C ASN A 323 22.45 -3.53 15.36
N GLU A 324 22.71 -2.42 14.66
CA GLU A 324 24.00 -2.14 14.04
C GLU A 324 24.73 -0.99 14.75
N ALA A 325 26.07 -1.03 14.71
CA ALA A 325 26.92 -0.09 15.42
C ALA A 325 27.00 1.30 14.76
N SER A 326 26.70 1.40 13.47
CA SER A 326 26.75 2.66 12.74
C SER A 326 25.56 2.79 11.77
N VAL A 327 25.20 4.03 11.46
CA VAL A 327 24.15 4.35 10.49
C VAL A 327 24.46 3.75 9.11
N ASP A 328 25.71 3.84 8.65
CA ASP A 328 26.12 3.33 7.33
C ASP A 328 25.95 1.81 7.22
N ILE A 329 26.34 1.06 8.25
CA ILE A 329 26.15 -0.39 8.30
C ILE A 329 24.64 -0.71 8.33
N ALA A 330 23.88 -0.01 9.16
CA ALA A 330 22.44 -0.19 9.27
C ALA A 330 21.73 0.05 7.94
N LEU A 331 22.04 1.14 7.24
CA LEU A 331 21.44 1.47 5.94
C LEU A 331 21.88 0.53 4.82
N THR A 332 23.11 0.00 4.89
CA THR A 332 23.59 -1.01 3.95
C THR A 332 22.81 -2.31 4.11
N LYS A 333 22.63 -2.76 5.36
CA LYS A 333 21.86 -3.96 5.71
C LYS A 333 20.36 -3.77 5.33
N TYR A 334 19.76 -2.63 5.67
CA TYR A 334 18.42 -2.27 5.24
C TYR A 334 18.26 -2.40 3.72
N SER A 335 19.17 -1.79 2.97
CA SER A 335 19.13 -1.82 1.50
C SER A 335 19.22 -3.23 0.93
N ALA A 336 20.07 -4.09 1.51
CA ALA A 336 20.22 -5.49 1.09
C ALA A 336 18.93 -6.29 1.37
N LEU A 337 18.35 -6.16 2.57
CA LEU A 337 17.12 -6.85 2.98
C LEU A 337 15.93 -6.42 2.10
N ARG A 338 15.77 -5.10 1.89
CA ARG A 338 14.61 -4.60 1.14
C ARG A 338 14.74 -4.80 -0.38
N LYS A 339 15.95 -4.81 -0.94
CA LYS A 339 16.16 -4.97 -2.38
C LYS A 339 15.56 -6.26 -2.93
N SER A 340 15.83 -7.39 -2.31
CA SER A 340 15.30 -8.69 -2.76
C SER A 340 13.80 -8.81 -2.49
N HIS A 341 13.34 -8.29 -1.35
CA HIS A 341 11.94 -8.31 -0.95
C HIS A 341 11.09 -7.42 -1.89
N VAL A 342 11.38 -6.13 -1.99
CA VAL A 342 10.65 -5.20 -2.87
C VAL A 342 10.76 -5.60 -4.33
N GLY A 343 11.95 -6.05 -4.78
CA GLY A 343 12.21 -6.39 -6.18
C GLY A 343 11.30 -7.47 -6.73
N ILE A 344 10.98 -8.52 -5.95
CA ILE A 344 10.08 -9.58 -6.39
C ILE A 344 8.64 -9.06 -6.55
N TYR A 345 8.17 -8.20 -5.64
CA TYR A 345 6.83 -7.60 -5.75
C TYR A 345 6.69 -6.66 -6.94
N GLN A 346 7.72 -5.86 -7.22
CA GLN A 346 7.78 -5.02 -8.41
C GLN A 346 7.75 -5.85 -9.70
N LEU A 347 8.48 -6.97 -9.73
CA LEU A 347 8.50 -7.88 -10.87
C LEU A 347 7.12 -8.51 -11.10
N ILE A 348 6.53 -9.10 -10.05
CA ILE A 348 5.22 -9.77 -10.12
C ILE A 348 4.13 -8.75 -10.48
N SER A 349 4.11 -7.56 -9.84
CA SER A 349 3.13 -6.51 -10.16
C SER A 349 3.17 -6.12 -11.64
N ARG A 350 4.37 -5.93 -12.22
CA ARG A 350 4.53 -5.61 -13.64
C ARG A 350 4.06 -6.75 -14.55
N TRP A 351 4.36 -7.98 -14.17
CA TRP A 351 3.94 -9.16 -14.94
C TRP A 351 2.42 -9.38 -14.88
N LEU A 352 1.80 -9.14 -13.74
CA LEU A 352 0.35 -9.27 -13.56
C LEU A 352 -0.44 -8.15 -14.23
N THR A 353 0.07 -6.92 -14.24
CA THR A 353 -0.68 -5.74 -14.71
C THR A 353 -1.29 -5.94 -16.10
N PRO A 354 -0.61 -6.45 -17.13
CA PRO A 354 -1.23 -6.66 -18.44
C PRO A 354 -2.37 -7.71 -18.47
N MET A 355 -2.42 -8.60 -17.48
CA MET A 355 -3.47 -9.61 -17.39
C MET A 355 -4.75 -9.08 -16.75
N PHE A 356 -4.66 -7.97 -15.99
CA PHE A 356 -5.77 -7.38 -15.24
C PHE A 356 -6.12 -5.96 -15.68
N GLN A 357 -5.16 -5.23 -16.27
CA GLN A 357 -5.31 -3.83 -16.67
C GLN A 357 -4.66 -3.59 -18.03
N SER A 358 -5.32 -4.05 -19.09
CA SER A 358 -4.92 -3.84 -20.48
C SER A 358 -6.08 -4.13 -21.43
N HIS A 359 -5.82 -3.99 -22.74
CA HIS A 359 -6.73 -4.46 -23.79
C HIS A 359 -6.33 -5.83 -24.37
N SER A 360 -5.44 -6.56 -23.70
CA SER A 360 -4.92 -7.84 -24.19
C SER A 360 -5.91 -8.98 -24.03
N ARG A 361 -6.46 -9.46 -25.14
CA ARG A 361 -7.31 -10.67 -25.16
C ARG A 361 -6.52 -11.92 -24.76
N ALA A 362 -5.26 -12.02 -25.21
CA ALA A 362 -4.38 -13.14 -24.88
C ALA A 362 -4.05 -13.15 -23.37
N GLY A 363 -3.76 -11.99 -22.78
CA GLY A 363 -3.54 -11.87 -21.34
C GLY A 363 -4.75 -12.29 -20.51
N ALA A 364 -5.93 -11.87 -20.90
CA ALA A 364 -7.19 -12.29 -20.26
C ALA A 364 -7.39 -13.80 -20.36
N TRP A 365 -7.24 -14.36 -21.56
CA TRP A 365 -7.39 -15.80 -21.79
C TRP A 365 -6.38 -16.61 -20.98
N LEU A 366 -5.10 -16.21 -20.96
CA LEU A 366 -4.06 -16.87 -20.17
C LEU A 366 -4.43 -16.84 -18.66
N ARG A 367 -4.81 -15.69 -18.12
CA ARG A 367 -5.24 -15.56 -16.74
C ARG A 367 -6.42 -16.50 -16.44
N ASP A 368 -7.50 -16.43 -17.26
CA ASP A 368 -8.74 -17.14 -17.01
C ASP A 368 -8.57 -18.67 -17.11
N THR A 369 -7.57 -19.14 -17.88
CA THR A 369 -7.34 -20.58 -18.08
C THR A 369 -6.29 -21.17 -17.15
N THR A 370 -5.32 -20.35 -16.67
CA THR A 370 -4.15 -20.91 -15.96
C THR A 370 -4.13 -20.57 -14.46
N PHE A 371 -4.62 -19.39 -14.04
CA PHE A 371 -4.39 -18.94 -12.66
C PHE A 371 -5.02 -19.87 -11.64
N TYR A 372 -6.28 -20.20 -11.79
CA TYR A 372 -6.95 -21.09 -10.83
C TYR A 372 -6.39 -22.53 -10.86
N PRO A 373 -6.20 -23.20 -12.01
CA PRO A 373 -5.56 -24.53 -12.04
C PRO A 373 -4.16 -24.53 -11.43
N VAL A 374 -3.32 -23.54 -11.76
CA VAL A 374 -1.96 -23.40 -11.20
C VAL A 374 -2.00 -23.17 -9.69
N SER A 375 -2.95 -22.39 -9.20
CA SER A 375 -3.11 -22.14 -7.75
C SER A 375 -3.48 -23.39 -6.94
N ARG A 376 -3.88 -24.49 -7.59
CA ARG A 376 -4.15 -25.78 -6.94
C ARG A 376 -2.91 -26.65 -6.79
N LEU A 377 -1.84 -26.35 -7.51
CA LEU A 377 -0.57 -27.07 -7.36
C LEU A 377 0.09 -26.66 -6.03
N PRO A 378 0.52 -27.58 -5.16
CA PRO A 378 0.97 -27.26 -3.81
C PRO A 378 2.09 -26.21 -3.76
N ILE A 379 3.11 -26.33 -4.61
CA ILE A 379 4.24 -25.37 -4.66
C ILE A 379 3.78 -23.98 -5.12
N ALA A 380 2.99 -23.93 -6.20
CA ALA A 380 2.47 -22.67 -6.73
C ALA A 380 1.52 -21.99 -5.73
N ARG A 381 0.63 -22.78 -5.09
CA ARG A 381 -0.28 -22.28 -4.05
C ARG A 381 0.48 -21.64 -2.89
N THR A 382 1.48 -22.33 -2.37
CA THR A 382 2.31 -21.81 -1.27
C THR A 382 3.02 -20.53 -1.68
N SER A 383 3.61 -20.46 -2.88
CA SER A 383 4.25 -19.24 -3.40
C SER A 383 3.27 -18.10 -3.58
N MET A 384 2.08 -18.35 -4.13
CA MET A 384 1.02 -17.33 -4.27
C MET A 384 0.55 -16.80 -2.90
N LEU A 385 0.36 -17.68 -1.92
CA LEU A 385 -0.02 -17.31 -0.56
C LEU A 385 1.07 -16.51 0.14
N ARG A 386 2.35 -16.88 0.02
CA ARG A 386 3.49 -16.12 0.55
C ARG A 386 3.55 -14.74 -0.10
N THR A 387 3.38 -14.67 -1.42
CA THR A 387 3.34 -13.38 -2.15
C THR A 387 2.20 -12.51 -1.64
N LEU A 388 1.00 -13.05 -1.55
CA LEU A 388 -0.17 -12.30 -1.06
C LEU A 388 0.04 -11.84 0.39
N SER A 389 0.58 -12.69 1.25
CA SER A 389 0.79 -12.38 2.68
C SER A 389 1.94 -11.39 2.95
N GLY A 390 2.70 -11.00 1.93
CA GLY A 390 3.86 -10.10 2.09
C GLY A 390 5.15 -10.83 2.46
N LEU A 391 5.17 -12.17 2.40
CA LEU A 391 6.27 -13.01 2.89
C LEU A 391 7.24 -13.49 1.80
N GLN A 392 6.92 -13.30 0.52
CA GLN A 392 7.82 -13.74 -0.55
C GLN A 392 9.07 -12.87 -0.59
N GLN A 393 10.27 -13.49 -0.57
CA GLN A 393 11.54 -12.80 -0.70
C GLN A 393 12.35 -13.43 -1.84
N GLY A 394 12.68 -12.64 -2.87
CA GLY A 394 13.26 -13.19 -4.08
C GLY A 394 12.37 -14.28 -4.69
N TYR A 395 12.95 -15.19 -5.47
CA TYR A 395 12.17 -16.23 -6.15
C TYR A 395 11.72 -17.37 -5.22
N PHE A 396 12.50 -17.72 -4.22
CA PHE A 396 12.25 -18.91 -3.38
C PHE A 396 12.31 -18.63 -1.87
N GLY A 397 12.82 -17.47 -1.47
CA GLY A 397 13.00 -17.12 -0.06
C GLY A 397 11.70 -16.72 0.62
N VAL A 398 11.74 -16.75 1.95
CA VAL A 398 10.68 -16.25 2.83
C VAL A 398 11.24 -15.09 3.64
N TYR A 399 10.51 -13.98 3.68
CA TYR A 399 10.87 -12.85 4.52
C TYR A 399 10.57 -13.22 5.99
N ASP A 400 11.62 -13.22 6.80
CA ASP A 400 11.60 -13.59 8.22
C ASP A 400 11.86 -12.40 9.16
N GLY A 401 11.93 -11.19 8.60
CA GLY A 401 12.22 -9.97 9.36
C GLY A 401 11.13 -9.55 10.35
N ILE A 402 9.97 -10.21 10.33
CA ILE A 402 8.89 -9.99 11.29
C ILE A 402 8.05 -11.26 11.49
N ASP A 403 7.65 -11.52 12.74
CA ASP A 403 6.76 -12.65 13.04
C ASP A 403 5.31 -12.31 12.70
N VAL A 404 4.73 -13.07 11.78
CA VAL A 404 3.32 -12.97 11.37
C VAL A 404 2.40 -13.92 12.14
N GLY A 405 2.93 -14.68 13.10
CA GLY A 405 2.18 -15.65 13.89
C GLY A 405 1.95 -17.00 13.17
N MET A 406 2.80 -17.34 12.20
CA MET A 406 2.85 -18.71 11.65
C MET A 406 3.52 -19.62 12.66
N GLN A 407 2.89 -20.72 13.02
CA GLN A 407 3.58 -21.80 13.72
C GLN A 407 4.65 -22.35 12.77
N ARG A 408 5.92 -22.29 13.18
CA ARG A 408 7.00 -23.00 12.47
C ARG A 408 6.75 -24.48 12.67
N THR A 409 6.27 -25.16 11.61
CA THR A 409 6.20 -26.63 11.57
C THR A 409 7.61 -27.20 11.40
#